data_7b21b28e35e376b9a4941ed53ca361f7
#
_entry.id   7b21b28e35e376b9a4941ed53ca361f7
#
_cell.length_a   1.000
_cell.length_b   1.000
_cell.length_c   1.000
_cell.angle_alpha   90.00
_cell.angle_beta   90.00
_cell.angle_gamma   90.00
#
_symmetry.space_group_name_H-M   'P 1'
#
loop_
_entity.id
_entity.type
_entity.pdbx_description
1 polymer ?
#
loop_
_entity_poly.entity_id
_entity_poly.type
_entity_poly.pdbx_seq_one_letter_code
_entity_poly.pdbx_strand_id
1 'polypeptide(L)'
;TVTPATCTKDGEKFGECSRCGMKETEKISALGHEWGDWTVTTPATCTNEGVETRICNRDPSHVETRTIPTTGHNWVDNGNGTHTCTNCGATEAFGALELRVVDAEGMNEPFTVSQNGTLRTYTGAYDTATLTGNLNTLRYLQDHGAQTIQFVTNGQTSSFDINDLLAQGSGNEVFYLTHRGTEEPTLLLVEADHSELVKD
;
A
#
# COMPACT_ATOMS: atom_id res chain seq x y z
N THR A 1 -16.28 -25.57 49.50
CA THR A 1 -16.96 -25.01 48.32
C THR A 1 -15.93 -24.56 47.33
N VAL A 2 -16.15 -24.78 46.01
CA VAL A 2 -15.24 -24.37 44.96
C VAL A 2 -15.99 -23.45 43.99
N THR A 3 -15.45 -22.27 43.72
CA THR A 3 -15.85 -21.42 42.64
C THR A 3 -14.84 -21.65 41.49
N PRO A 4 -15.22 -22.22 40.35
CA PRO A 4 -14.28 -22.55 39.31
C PRO A 4 -13.69 -21.26 38.66
N ALA A 5 -12.44 -21.36 38.24
CA ALA A 5 -11.83 -20.34 37.42
C ALA A 5 -12.45 -20.32 36.02
N THR A 6 -12.53 -19.16 35.39
CA THR A 6 -12.91 -18.99 33.98
C THR A 6 -11.70 -18.63 33.13
N CYS A 7 -11.89 -18.36 31.83
CA CYS A 7 -10.79 -17.91 30.97
C CYS A 7 -10.10 -16.64 31.50
N THR A 8 -10.86 -15.71 32.08
CA THR A 8 -10.39 -14.39 32.47
C THR A 8 -10.46 -14.08 33.94
N LYS A 9 -11.15 -14.91 34.73
CA LYS A 9 -11.33 -14.69 36.16
C LYS A 9 -10.76 -15.86 36.95
N ASP A 10 -10.09 -15.51 38.05
CA ASP A 10 -9.64 -16.49 39.03
C ASP A 10 -10.83 -17.14 39.72
N GLY A 11 -10.66 -18.40 40.07
CA GLY A 11 -11.55 -19.14 40.92
C GLY A 11 -11.03 -19.20 42.36
N GLU A 12 -11.85 -19.74 43.27
CA GLU A 12 -11.53 -19.86 44.69
C GLU A 12 -11.98 -21.21 45.24
N LYS A 13 -11.17 -21.79 46.11
CA LYS A 13 -11.50 -22.97 46.84
C LYS A 13 -11.53 -22.67 48.33
N PHE A 14 -12.68 -22.85 48.94
CA PHE A 14 -12.87 -22.64 50.37
C PHE A 14 -12.80 -23.93 51.14
N GLY A 15 -11.92 -23.96 52.10
CA GLY A 15 -11.83 -25.03 53.11
C GLY A 15 -12.20 -24.49 54.48
N GLU A 16 -12.85 -25.33 55.31
CA GLU A 16 -13.10 -25.05 56.72
C GLU A 16 -12.63 -26.27 57.54
N CYS A 17 -11.76 -26.03 58.52
CA CYS A 17 -11.29 -27.08 59.42
C CYS A 17 -12.44 -27.53 60.33
N SER A 18 -12.83 -28.82 60.25
CA SER A 18 -13.91 -29.39 61.03
C SER A 18 -13.63 -29.46 62.54
N ARG A 19 -12.35 -29.28 62.97
CA ARG A 19 -11.94 -29.29 64.36
C ARG A 19 -11.86 -27.93 65.02
N CYS A 20 -11.43 -26.90 64.27
CA CYS A 20 -11.16 -25.59 64.84
C CYS A 20 -11.97 -24.44 64.16
N GLY A 21 -12.75 -24.73 63.11
CA GLY A 21 -13.54 -23.75 62.37
C GLY A 21 -12.70 -22.74 61.55
N MET A 22 -11.37 -22.93 61.42
CA MET A 22 -10.52 -22.07 60.64
C MET A 22 -10.89 -22.21 59.17
N LYS A 23 -11.04 -21.05 58.49
CA LYS A 23 -11.36 -20.95 57.06
C LYS A 23 -10.10 -20.63 56.29
N GLU A 24 -9.87 -21.37 55.21
CA GLU A 24 -8.78 -21.14 54.29
C GLU A 24 -9.35 -20.96 52.89
N THR A 25 -8.81 -19.98 52.17
CA THR A 25 -9.15 -19.71 50.78
C THR A 25 -7.92 -19.90 49.92
N GLU A 26 -8.01 -20.83 48.98
CA GLU A 26 -6.98 -21.06 47.98
C GLU A 26 -7.44 -20.45 46.64
N LYS A 27 -6.58 -19.60 46.07
CA LYS A 27 -6.83 -18.99 44.78
C LYS A 27 -6.55 -20.01 43.67
N ILE A 28 -7.48 -20.13 42.73
CA ILE A 28 -7.32 -20.88 41.48
C ILE A 28 -7.10 -19.89 40.35
N SER A 29 -5.91 -19.87 39.76
CA SER A 29 -5.61 -18.92 38.68
C SER A 29 -6.55 -19.08 37.49
N ALA A 30 -6.85 -17.95 36.82
CA ALA A 30 -7.61 -17.93 35.56
C ALA A 30 -7.00 -18.89 34.54
N LEU A 31 -7.85 -19.60 33.81
CA LEU A 31 -7.44 -20.67 32.89
C LEU A 31 -6.75 -20.13 31.60
N GLY A 32 -6.91 -18.85 31.33
CA GLY A 32 -6.55 -18.26 30.04
C GLY A 32 -7.48 -18.70 28.91
N HIS A 33 -7.28 -18.14 27.72
CA HIS A 33 -8.01 -18.56 26.54
C HIS A 33 -7.33 -19.77 25.88
N GLU A 34 -8.13 -20.69 25.39
CA GLU A 34 -7.71 -21.74 24.49
C GLU A 34 -8.31 -21.47 23.11
N TRP A 35 -7.54 -20.70 22.33
CA TRP A 35 -7.99 -20.27 21.02
C TRP A 35 -8.01 -21.41 20.02
N GLY A 36 -9.10 -21.50 19.26
CA GLY A 36 -9.17 -22.31 18.04
C GLY A 36 -8.40 -21.67 16.89
N ASP A 37 -8.48 -22.31 15.72
CA ASP A 37 -7.83 -21.81 14.50
C ASP A 37 -8.48 -20.55 13.99
N TRP A 38 -7.70 -19.73 13.27
CA TRP A 38 -8.19 -18.58 12.54
C TRP A 38 -9.03 -19.03 11.34
N THR A 39 -10.21 -18.47 11.20
CA THR A 39 -11.12 -18.74 10.09
C THR A 39 -11.47 -17.42 9.41
N VAL A 40 -11.34 -17.37 8.08
CA VAL A 40 -11.74 -16.19 7.29
C VAL A 40 -13.27 -16.05 7.37
N THR A 41 -13.73 -15.00 8.03
CA THR A 41 -15.17 -14.66 8.15
C THR A 41 -15.61 -13.65 7.10
N THR A 42 -14.70 -12.80 6.65
CA THR A 42 -14.89 -11.89 5.53
C THR A 42 -13.63 -11.94 4.66
N PRO A 43 -13.70 -12.43 3.43
CA PRO A 43 -12.55 -12.44 2.54
C PRO A 43 -12.14 -11.00 2.16
N ALA A 44 -10.83 -10.76 2.06
CA ALA A 44 -10.32 -9.51 1.48
C ALA A 44 -10.67 -9.42 -0.01
N THR A 45 -10.88 -8.20 -0.49
CA THR A 45 -11.07 -7.90 -1.91
C THR A 45 -9.92 -7.02 -2.41
N CYS A 46 -9.98 -6.61 -3.68
CA CYS A 46 -8.97 -5.69 -4.23
C CYS A 46 -8.88 -4.37 -3.46
N THR A 47 -10.00 -3.90 -2.91
CA THR A 47 -10.12 -2.57 -2.30
C THR A 47 -10.53 -2.58 -0.83
N ASN A 48 -11.09 -3.69 -0.35
CA ASN A 48 -11.54 -3.79 1.04
C ASN A 48 -10.74 -4.87 1.78
N GLU A 49 -10.39 -4.56 3.02
CA GLU A 49 -9.79 -5.51 3.94
C GLU A 49 -10.75 -6.64 4.27
N GLY A 50 -10.21 -7.82 4.49
CA GLY A 50 -10.92 -8.97 5.03
C GLY A 50 -10.82 -9.05 6.55
N VAL A 51 -11.50 -10.04 7.12
CA VAL A 51 -11.49 -10.33 8.55
C VAL A 51 -11.32 -11.82 8.77
N GLU A 52 -10.39 -12.20 9.64
CA GLU A 52 -10.30 -13.52 10.24
C GLU A 52 -10.78 -13.47 11.68
N THR A 53 -11.40 -14.53 12.11
CA THR A 53 -11.96 -14.69 13.47
C THR A 53 -11.51 -16.01 14.06
N ARG A 54 -11.20 -16.00 15.36
CA ARG A 54 -11.03 -17.22 16.14
C ARG A 54 -11.87 -17.19 17.41
N ILE A 55 -12.26 -18.35 17.88
CA ILE A 55 -13.17 -18.54 19.02
C ILE A 55 -12.45 -19.34 20.11
N CYS A 56 -12.65 -18.96 21.35
CA CYS A 56 -12.11 -19.71 22.48
C CYS A 56 -12.86 -21.03 22.66
N ASN A 57 -12.13 -22.17 22.71
CA ASN A 57 -12.70 -23.51 22.90
C ASN A 57 -13.34 -23.69 24.26
N ARG A 58 -12.88 -22.93 25.29
CA ARG A 58 -13.45 -22.99 26.65
C ARG A 58 -14.70 -22.17 26.81
N ASP A 59 -14.80 -21.04 26.10
CA ASP A 59 -15.95 -20.13 26.15
C ASP A 59 -16.16 -19.51 24.79
N PRO A 60 -17.15 -20.00 24.01
CA PRO A 60 -17.41 -19.51 22.66
C PRO A 60 -17.87 -18.04 22.58
N SER A 61 -18.21 -17.41 23.70
CA SER A 61 -18.50 -15.98 23.76
C SER A 61 -17.26 -15.10 23.62
N HIS A 62 -16.07 -15.68 23.86
CA HIS A 62 -14.80 -15.00 23.65
C HIS A 62 -14.34 -15.20 22.20
N VAL A 63 -14.36 -14.10 21.48
CA VAL A 63 -14.02 -14.03 20.06
C VAL A 63 -12.89 -13.03 19.88
N GLU A 64 -11.94 -13.36 19.01
CA GLU A 64 -10.87 -12.44 18.58
C GLU A 64 -10.90 -12.31 17.07
N THR A 65 -10.65 -11.09 16.58
CA THR A 65 -10.63 -10.77 15.14
C THR A 65 -9.33 -10.10 14.77
N ARG A 66 -8.89 -10.31 13.51
CA ARG A 66 -7.80 -9.54 12.90
C ARG A 66 -8.12 -9.24 11.44
N THR A 67 -7.54 -8.16 10.92
CA THR A 67 -7.71 -7.76 9.52
C THR A 67 -6.82 -8.59 8.60
N ILE A 68 -7.33 -8.86 7.40
CA ILE A 68 -6.59 -9.39 6.26
C ILE A 68 -6.39 -8.20 5.30
N PRO A 69 -5.15 -7.84 4.92
CA PRO A 69 -4.91 -6.75 3.98
C PRO A 69 -5.66 -6.94 2.65
N THR A 70 -5.96 -5.84 1.98
CA THR A 70 -6.52 -5.85 0.61
C THR A 70 -5.61 -6.63 -0.33
N THR A 71 -6.20 -7.32 -1.31
CA THR A 71 -5.43 -8.09 -2.30
C THR A 71 -4.80 -7.22 -3.38
N GLY A 72 -5.25 -5.96 -3.50
CA GLY A 72 -4.90 -5.10 -4.62
C GLY A 72 -5.51 -5.56 -5.95
N HIS A 73 -5.31 -4.76 -7.00
CA HIS A 73 -5.71 -5.11 -8.35
C HIS A 73 -4.56 -5.81 -9.09
N ASN A 74 -4.89 -6.84 -9.85
CA ASN A 74 -3.99 -7.47 -10.80
C ASN A 74 -4.49 -7.13 -12.22
N TRP A 75 -3.92 -6.07 -12.80
CA TRP A 75 -4.36 -5.51 -14.07
C TRP A 75 -3.78 -6.25 -15.27
N VAL A 76 -4.61 -6.48 -16.28
CA VAL A 76 -4.22 -7.02 -17.59
C VAL A 76 -4.70 -6.06 -18.67
N ASP A 77 -3.80 -5.69 -19.58
CA ASP A 77 -4.09 -4.83 -20.72
C ASP A 77 -5.04 -5.54 -21.70
N ASN A 78 -6.08 -4.84 -22.12
CA ASN A 78 -7.07 -5.30 -23.09
C ASN A 78 -6.67 -4.96 -24.55
N GLY A 79 -5.58 -4.23 -24.78
CA GLY A 79 -5.12 -3.81 -26.11
C GLY A 79 -5.98 -2.71 -26.78
N ASN A 80 -6.92 -2.13 -26.05
CA ASN A 80 -7.87 -1.12 -26.57
C ASN A 80 -7.84 0.19 -25.76
N GLY A 81 -6.76 0.45 -25.02
CA GLY A 81 -6.65 1.60 -24.14
C GLY A 81 -7.35 1.44 -22.79
N THR A 82 -7.67 0.20 -22.42
CA THR A 82 -8.19 -0.16 -21.09
C THR A 82 -7.45 -1.35 -20.52
N HIS A 83 -7.52 -1.52 -19.21
CA HIS A 83 -7.07 -2.73 -18.51
C HIS A 83 -8.20 -3.29 -17.63
N THR A 84 -8.16 -4.59 -17.40
CA THR A 84 -9.12 -5.29 -16.55
C THR A 84 -8.40 -6.01 -15.41
N CYS A 85 -8.90 -5.83 -14.19
CA CYS A 85 -8.40 -6.57 -13.05
C CYS A 85 -8.86 -8.03 -13.12
N THR A 86 -7.93 -8.98 -13.12
CA THR A 86 -8.24 -10.42 -13.14
C THR A 86 -8.90 -10.92 -11.86
N ASN A 87 -8.72 -10.20 -10.74
CA ASN A 87 -9.26 -10.61 -9.44
C ASN A 87 -10.72 -10.19 -9.23
N CYS A 88 -11.11 -8.99 -9.70
CA CYS A 88 -12.46 -8.44 -9.44
C CYS A 88 -13.24 -8.05 -10.70
N GLY A 89 -12.63 -8.11 -11.89
CA GLY A 89 -13.25 -7.74 -13.16
C GLY A 89 -13.43 -6.21 -13.37
N ALA A 90 -12.93 -5.37 -12.46
CA ALA A 90 -12.94 -3.93 -12.67
C ALA A 90 -12.16 -3.57 -13.93
N THR A 91 -12.70 -2.66 -14.74
CA THR A 91 -12.06 -2.18 -15.96
C THR A 91 -11.85 -0.66 -15.86
N GLU A 92 -10.64 -0.21 -16.16
CA GLU A 92 -10.27 1.21 -16.16
C GLU A 92 -9.61 1.57 -17.48
N ALA A 93 -9.79 2.82 -17.91
CA ALA A 93 -9.08 3.36 -19.09
C ALA A 93 -7.66 3.78 -18.72
N PHE A 94 -6.70 3.53 -19.62
CA PHE A 94 -5.30 3.93 -19.42
C PHE A 94 -5.08 5.45 -19.28
N GLY A 95 -6.03 6.28 -19.64
CA GLY A 95 -5.95 7.73 -19.48
C GLY A 95 -5.68 8.21 -18.03
N ALA A 96 -5.85 7.34 -17.02
CA ALA A 96 -5.45 7.59 -15.64
C ALA A 96 -4.01 7.17 -15.33
N LEU A 97 -3.33 6.49 -16.25
CA LEU A 97 -1.97 5.94 -16.08
C LEU A 97 -0.92 6.64 -16.97
N GLU A 98 -1.27 7.78 -17.59
CA GLU A 98 -0.30 8.61 -18.29
C GLU A 98 0.40 9.57 -17.33
N LEU A 99 1.70 9.79 -17.56
CA LEU A 99 2.40 10.89 -16.92
C LEU A 99 1.85 12.20 -17.48
N ARG A 100 1.86 13.25 -16.68
CA ARG A 100 1.36 14.57 -17.04
C ARG A 100 2.48 15.59 -16.92
N VAL A 101 2.44 16.58 -17.77
CA VAL A 101 3.23 17.82 -17.63
C VAL A 101 2.33 18.89 -17.06
N VAL A 102 2.77 19.54 -16.00
CA VAL A 102 2.01 20.61 -15.33
C VAL A 102 2.88 21.84 -15.12
N ASP A 103 2.25 23.00 -15.05
CA ASP A 103 2.88 24.28 -14.66
C ASP A 103 3.10 24.37 -13.12
N ALA A 104 3.52 25.55 -12.66
CA ALA A 104 3.75 25.83 -11.25
C ALA A 104 2.47 25.82 -10.39
N GLU A 105 1.32 26.08 -11.00
CA GLU A 105 -0.01 26.07 -10.40
C GLU A 105 -0.65 24.67 -10.44
N GLY A 106 0.01 23.69 -11.06
CA GLY A 106 -0.48 22.29 -11.19
C GLY A 106 -1.48 22.10 -12.34
N MET A 107 -1.59 23.05 -13.24
CA MET A 107 -2.45 22.94 -14.41
C MET A 107 -1.76 22.12 -15.50
N ASN A 108 -2.54 21.29 -16.22
CA ASN A 108 -2.01 20.45 -17.28
C ASN A 108 -1.52 21.30 -18.47
N GLU A 109 -0.31 21.00 -18.90
CA GLU A 109 0.34 21.63 -20.05
C GLU A 109 0.45 20.63 -21.22
N PRO A 110 0.30 21.10 -22.49
CA PRO A 110 0.49 20.25 -23.66
C PRO A 110 1.92 19.71 -23.76
N PHE A 111 2.07 18.48 -24.15
CA PHE A 111 3.37 17.82 -24.35
C PHE A 111 3.29 16.79 -25.47
N THR A 112 4.44 16.36 -25.95
CA THR A 112 4.57 15.23 -26.88
C THR A 112 5.27 14.07 -26.21
N VAL A 113 4.90 12.86 -26.60
CA VAL A 113 5.52 11.62 -26.09
C VAL A 113 6.11 10.86 -27.27
N SER A 114 7.32 10.36 -27.08
CA SER A 114 7.95 9.41 -27.99
C SER A 114 8.61 8.29 -27.20
N GLN A 115 8.72 7.13 -27.82
CA GLN A 115 9.47 6.00 -27.25
C GLN A 115 10.43 5.44 -28.29
N ASN A 116 11.69 5.31 -27.91
CA ASN A 116 12.75 4.72 -28.71
C ASN A 116 13.43 3.62 -27.89
N GLY A 117 13.14 2.36 -28.24
CA GLY A 117 13.55 1.22 -27.43
C GLY A 117 12.98 1.33 -26.01
N THR A 118 13.87 1.41 -25.02
CA THR A 118 13.49 1.49 -23.58
C THR A 118 13.42 2.94 -23.06
N LEU A 119 13.78 3.94 -23.86
CA LEU A 119 13.71 5.35 -23.50
C LEU A 119 12.37 5.94 -23.89
N ARG A 120 11.61 6.41 -22.91
CA ARG A 120 10.36 7.15 -23.12
C ARG A 120 10.57 8.63 -22.80
N THR A 121 10.38 9.48 -23.81
CA THR A 121 10.66 10.92 -23.72
C THR A 121 9.37 11.72 -23.73
N TYR A 122 9.24 12.62 -22.76
CA TYR A 122 8.20 13.64 -22.66
C TYR A 122 8.80 14.99 -22.96
N THR A 123 8.26 15.69 -23.97
CA THR A 123 8.80 16.97 -24.43
C THR A 123 7.75 18.06 -24.36
N GLY A 124 8.06 19.15 -23.67
CA GLY A 124 7.25 20.35 -23.56
C GLY A 124 8.07 21.60 -23.84
N ALA A 125 7.47 22.60 -24.49
CA ALA A 125 8.13 23.88 -24.87
C ALA A 125 7.99 24.91 -23.74
N TYR A 126 8.47 24.59 -22.55
CA TYR A 126 8.36 25.41 -21.33
C TYR A 126 9.73 25.67 -20.72
N ASP A 127 9.89 26.84 -20.08
CA ASP A 127 11.10 27.14 -19.29
C ASP A 127 10.98 26.57 -17.86
N THR A 128 9.75 26.48 -17.37
CA THR A 128 9.45 25.86 -16.06
C THR A 128 8.27 24.91 -16.23
N ALA A 129 8.46 23.65 -15.90
CA ALA A 129 7.41 22.65 -15.92
C ALA A 129 7.77 21.44 -15.02
N THR A 130 6.76 20.69 -14.65
CA THR A 130 6.90 19.47 -13.86
C THR A 130 6.29 18.28 -14.58
N LEU A 131 7.07 17.23 -14.78
CA LEU A 131 6.58 15.90 -15.16
C LEU A 131 6.15 15.16 -13.89
N THR A 132 4.91 14.70 -13.86
CA THR A 132 4.34 14.05 -12.67
C THR A 132 3.48 12.85 -13.03
N GLY A 133 3.38 11.94 -12.10
CA GLY A 133 2.57 10.74 -12.14
C GLY A 133 2.76 9.94 -10.85
N ASN A 134 2.19 8.76 -10.78
CA ASN A 134 2.40 7.89 -9.64
C ASN A 134 3.25 6.66 -9.98
N LEU A 135 3.72 5.95 -8.97
CA LEU A 135 4.57 4.76 -9.16
C LEU A 135 3.86 3.64 -9.92
N ASN A 136 2.53 3.52 -9.85
CA ASN A 136 1.79 2.54 -10.64
C ASN A 136 1.82 2.88 -12.13
N THR A 137 1.77 4.17 -12.49
CA THR A 137 1.99 4.60 -13.87
C THR A 137 3.37 4.20 -14.37
N LEU A 138 4.41 4.37 -13.55
CA LEU A 138 5.77 3.95 -13.92
C LEU A 138 5.88 2.43 -14.09
N ARG A 139 5.26 1.62 -13.20
CA ARG A 139 5.20 0.16 -13.35
C ARG A 139 4.51 -0.23 -14.66
N TYR A 140 3.38 0.40 -14.96
CA TYR A 140 2.69 0.19 -16.22
C TYR A 140 3.58 0.51 -17.43
N LEU A 141 4.25 1.67 -17.45
CA LEU A 141 5.16 2.05 -18.53
C LEU A 141 6.33 1.07 -18.67
N GLN A 142 6.84 0.55 -17.56
CA GLN A 142 7.89 -0.46 -17.52
C GLN A 142 7.41 -1.79 -18.15
N ASP A 143 6.22 -2.25 -17.82
CA ASP A 143 5.61 -3.45 -18.38
C ASP A 143 5.37 -3.30 -19.89
N HIS A 144 5.27 -2.06 -20.39
CA HIS A 144 5.16 -1.70 -21.81
C HIS A 144 6.50 -1.30 -22.46
N GLY A 145 7.61 -1.72 -21.84
CA GLY A 145 8.94 -1.66 -22.41
C GLY A 145 9.75 -0.39 -22.11
N ALA A 146 9.22 0.56 -21.36
CA ALA A 146 10.01 1.70 -20.90
C ALA A 146 10.88 1.30 -19.71
N GLN A 147 12.16 1.67 -19.71
CA GLN A 147 13.07 1.51 -18.57
C GLN A 147 13.55 2.86 -18.05
N THR A 148 13.62 3.83 -18.94
CA THR A 148 14.09 5.19 -18.63
C THR A 148 13.03 6.20 -19.04
N ILE A 149 12.70 7.11 -18.16
CA ILE A 149 11.90 8.30 -18.44
C ILE A 149 12.84 9.47 -18.68
N GLN A 150 12.62 10.20 -19.77
CA GLN A 150 13.29 11.44 -20.08
C GLN A 150 12.28 12.57 -20.14
N PHE A 151 12.61 13.69 -19.54
CA PHE A 151 11.86 14.94 -19.62
C PHE A 151 12.70 16.01 -20.29
N VAL A 152 12.11 16.67 -21.30
CA VAL A 152 12.75 17.71 -22.12
C VAL A 152 11.90 18.97 -22.06
N THR A 153 12.52 20.07 -21.69
CA THR A 153 11.97 21.44 -21.72
C THR A 153 12.86 22.34 -22.56
N ASN A 154 12.55 23.63 -22.68
CA ASN A 154 13.31 24.55 -23.54
C ASN A 154 14.81 24.65 -23.20
N GLY A 155 15.17 24.59 -21.95
CA GLY A 155 16.56 24.77 -21.47
C GLY A 155 17.19 23.55 -20.85
N GLN A 156 16.45 22.44 -20.73
CA GLN A 156 16.89 21.35 -19.89
C GLN A 156 16.41 19.99 -20.42
N THR A 157 17.26 18.99 -20.25
CA THR A 157 16.93 17.58 -20.49
C THR A 157 17.39 16.80 -19.29
N SER A 158 16.53 16.00 -18.69
CA SER A 158 16.89 15.10 -17.60
C SER A 158 16.18 13.76 -17.71
N SER A 159 16.75 12.75 -17.10
CA SER A 159 16.20 11.39 -17.12
C SER A 159 16.40 10.69 -15.81
N PHE A 160 15.58 9.67 -15.54
CA PHE A 160 15.78 8.73 -14.43
C PHE A 160 15.40 7.30 -14.86
N ASP A 161 16.01 6.31 -14.22
CA ASP A 161 15.63 4.91 -14.39
C ASP A 161 14.37 4.61 -13.57
N ILE A 162 13.41 3.94 -14.18
CA ILE A 162 12.14 3.60 -13.54
C ILE A 162 12.36 2.70 -12.32
N ASN A 163 13.27 1.71 -12.40
CA ASN A 163 13.55 0.82 -11.26
C ASN A 163 14.12 1.55 -10.06
N ASP A 164 15.02 2.53 -10.33
CA ASP A 164 15.65 3.29 -9.26
C ASP A 164 14.60 4.07 -8.46
N LEU A 165 13.62 4.68 -9.13
CA LEU A 165 12.55 5.40 -8.46
C LEU A 165 11.52 4.45 -7.83
N LEU A 166 11.19 3.34 -8.48
CA LEU A 166 10.28 2.32 -7.93
C LEU A 166 10.84 1.66 -6.66
N ALA A 167 12.15 1.61 -6.50
CA ALA A 167 12.80 1.09 -5.28
C ALA A 167 12.61 2.01 -4.07
N GLN A 168 12.25 3.29 -4.27
CA GLN A 168 12.06 4.27 -3.21
C GLN A 168 10.62 4.28 -2.64
N GLY A 169 9.66 3.60 -3.29
CA GLY A 169 8.27 3.56 -2.85
C GLY A 169 7.56 2.25 -3.19
N SER A 170 6.39 2.02 -2.63
CA SER A 170 5.70 0.73 -2.71
C SER A 170 4.26 0.79 -3.23
N GLY A 171 3.68 1.98 -3.39
CA GLY A 171 2.25 2.14 -3.68
C GLY A 171 1.92 3.12 -4.80
N ASN A 172 1.00 4.00 -4.50
CA ASN A 172 0.51 5.05 -5.40
C ASN A 172 1.18 6.41 -5.15
N GLU A 173 2.38 6.40 -4.57
CA GLU A 173 3.11 7.62 -4.29
C GLU A 173 3.31 8.41 -5.59
N VAL A 174 3.10 9.73 -5.51
CA VAL A 174 3.25 10.64 -6.64
C VAL A 174 4.66 11.21 -6.65
N PHE A 175 5.27 11.21 -7.84
CA PHE A 175 6.56 11.85 -8.06
C PHE A 175 6.40 13.16 -8.84
N TYR A 176 7.39 14.04 -8.71
CA TYR A 176 7.48 15.34 -9.36
C TYR A 176 8.91 15.58 -9.85
N LEU A 177 9.14 15.45 -11.16
CA LEU A 177 10.40 15.84 -11.80
C LEU A 177 10.22 17.26 -12.34
N THR A 178 10.86 18.24 -11.71
CA THR A 178 10.67 19.66 -12.00
C THR A 178 11.90 20.25 -12.64
N HIS A 179 11.70 20.95 -13.77
CA HIS A 179 12.64 21.83 -14.43
C HIS A 179 12.29 23.30 -14.14
N ARG A 180 13.30 24.14 -13.88
CA ARG A 180 13.17 25.59 -13.66
C ARG A 180 14.26 26.32 -14.42
N GLY A 181 14.02 26.56 -15.71
CA GLY A 181 15.00 27.22 -16.56
C GLY A 181 16.32 26.45 -16.62
N THR A 182 17.37 27.04 -16.07
CA THR A 182 18.71 26.44 -16.01
C THR A 182 19.13 25.99 -14.62
N GLU A 183 18.19 25.96 -13.66
CA GLU A 183 18.46 25.41 -12.32
C GLU A 183 18.58 23.88 -12.39
N GLU A 184 19.30 23.30 -11.42
CA GLU A 184 19.35 21.83 -11.28
C GLU A 184 17.94 21.22 -11.20
N PRO A 185 17.66 20.12 -11.93
CA PRO A 185 16.38 19.46 -11.88
C PRO A 185 16.14 18.88 -10.49
N THR A 186 14.91 18.91 -10.02
CA THR A 186 14.53 18.29 -8.76
C THR A 186 13.59 17.12 -8.99
N LEU A 187 13.82 16.01 -8.30
CA LEU A 187 12.96 14.84 -8.32
C LEU A 187 12.47 14.54 -6.88
N LEU A 188 11.18 14.75 -6.66
CA LEU A 188 10.55 14.44 -5.37
C LEU A 188 9.65 13.21 -5.52
N LEU A 189 9.66 12.34 -4.52
CA LEU A 189 8.65 11.30 -4.34
C LEU A 189 7.90 11.59 -3.04
N VAL A 190 6.62 11.93 -3.16
CA VAL A 190 5.84 12.54 -2.08
C VAL A 190 6.53 13.83 -1.61
N GLU A 191 7.21 13.83 -0.47
CA GLU A 191 7.96 14.98 0.07
C GLU A 191 9.47 14.71 0.17
N ALA A 192 9.91 13.47 -0.17
CA ALA A 192 11.33 13.10 -0.12
C ALA A 192 12.04 13.51 -1.41
N ASP A 193 13.22 14.11 -1.28
CA ASP A 193 14.09 14.50 -2.39
C ASP A 193 14.93 13.30 -2.87
N HIS A 194 14.81 12.98 -4.14
CA HIS A 194 15.52 11.91 -4.84
C HIS A 194 16.23 12.46 -6.10
N SER A 195 16.63 13.74 -6.07
CA SER A 195 17.28 14.39 -7.22
C SER A 195 18.60 13.73 -7.61
N GLU A 196 19.22 12.96 -6.70
CA GLU A 196 20.40 12.14 -6.98
C GLU A 196 20.16 11.04 -8.04
N LEU A 197 18.91 10.65 -8.28
CA LEU A 197 18.53 9.67 -9.33
C LEU A 197 18.43 10.30 -10.73
N VAL A 198 18.41 11.63 -10.82
CA VAL A 198 18.29 12.35 -12.10
C VAL A 198 19.64 12.38 -12.81
N LYS A 199 19.62 12.17 -14.12
CA LYS A 199 20.78 12.24 -15.02
C LYS A 199 20.46 13.25 -16.12
N ASP A 200 21.45 14.08 -16.41
CA ASP A 200 21.42 15.05 -17.53
C ASP A 200 21.73 14.36 -18.87
#